data_4eb998f91053096115adfb9ae197e1d5
#
_entry.id   4eb998f91053096115adfb9ae197e1d5
#
_cell.length_a   1.000
_cell.length_b   1.000
_cell.length_c   1.000
_cell.angle_alpha   90.00
_cell.angle_beta   90.00
_cell.angle_gamma   90.00
#
_symmetry.space_group_name_H-M   'P 1'
#
loop_
_entity.id
_entity.type
_entity.pdbx_description
1 polymer ?
#
loop_
_entity_poly.entity_id
_entity_poly.type
_entity_poly.pdbx_seq_one_letter_code
_entity_poly.pdbx_strand_id
1 'polypeptide(L)'
;MTQNESPLAGIELIEGIKLFPEIQTVLMIDSSGEFRQDYDLQPIVKDKYKIAPWGPDNCLPNHLLKKIADNDIVSANLKFNRDVCFGLGPKLIRAKAWKNGKMTEYEDVVSGKEYDFFQRNDIPLFILQQLQDMVTFDNVWAELNYDAHSPDIYTIRHREATFSRWSMQDSRGVINWHYYCAGWDKTPGSKEYPIRATYVMDEFNAINDLKMYAATKRRLIFSAYMPSPGHPYYSRPSWYSIFTSGWYDHSVMVPKLKKAILKNQLGVKYIIYVSPDYFEDIFKKESINRNDRAAVQARIDKEKQAFSDYLSGENNANKAILSLKKMFPSANGGANEQKWIEIVPVQNDMKGGEYIDDTESTANIICYAMGVHSALIGATPGKNTNSLGGSNARELYLMKQALMKPVVDRCLRSLQIIKEYNKWDKDIFITIPEYIFTTLDQNKSGKEVSTNDKV
;
A
#
# COMPACT_ATOMS: atom_id res chain seq x y z
N MET A 1 1.08 -11.93 -58.04
CA MET A 1 1.54 -10.88 -57.07
C MET A 1 0.98 -11.30 -55.73
N THR A 2 1.74 -12.04 -55.00
CA THR A 2 1.45 -12.49 -53.63
C THR A 2 1.71 -11.31 -52.68
N GLN A 3 0.65 -10.78 -52.08
CA GLN A 3 0.77 -9.83 -51.00
C GLN A 3 1.44 -10.55 -49.81
N ASN A 4 2.64 -10.13 -49.46
CA ASN A 4 3.26 -10.46 -48.20
C ASN A 4 2.38 -9.85 -47.09
N GLU A 5 1.57 -10.66 -46.46
CA GLU A 5 0.95 -10.28 -45.19
C GLU A 5 2.07 -10.03 -44.16
N SER A 6 2.10 -8.83 -43.65
CA SER A 6 3.01 -8.43 -42.58
C SER A 6 2.78 -9.35 -41.37
N PRO A 7 3.84 -9.85 -40.69
CA PRO A 7 3.72 -10.67 -39.48
C PRO A 7 3.10 -9.93 -38.30
N LEU A 8 2.66 -8.70 -38.51
CA LEU A 8 1.98 -7.85 -37.50
C LEU A 8 0.48 -7.71 -37.72
N ALA A 9 -0.11 -8.45 -38.71
CA ALA A 9 -1.55 -8.49 -38.93
C ALA A 9 -2.24 -9.26 -37.80
N GLY A 10 -2.63 -8.58 -36.76
CA GLY A 10 -3.26 -9.11 -35.54
C GLY A 10 -2.94 -8.34 -34.28
N ILE A 11 -2.17 -7.26 -34.40
CA ILE A 11 -1.87 -6.38 -33.27
C ILE A 11 -2.82 -5.19 -33.32
N GLU A 12 -3.83 -5.17 -32.47
CA GLU A 12 -4.62 -3.97 -32.22
C GLU A 12 -3.91 -3.06 -31.24
N LEU A 13 -3.61 -1.85 -31.68
CA LEU A 13 -3.09 -0.77 -30.85
C LEU A 13 -4.28 0.02 -30.29
N ILE A 14 -4.60 -0.17 -29.03
CA ILE A 14 -5.47 0.74 -28.28
C ILE A 14 -4.54 1.55 -27.37
N GLU A 15 -4.58 2.88 -27.47
CA GLU A 15 -3.77 3.85 -26.71
C GLU A 15 -2.92 3.27 -25.56
N GLY A 16 -1.65 2.92 -25.84
CA GLY A 16 -0.70 2.41 -24.86
C GLY A 16 -0.80 0.90 -24.54
N ILE A 17 -1.72 0.15 -25.15
CA ILE A 17 -1.89 -1.30 -24.91
C ILE A 17 -1.64 -2.06 -26.21
N LYS A 18 -0.65 -2.95 -26.21
CA LYS A 18 -0.45 -3.93 -27.29
C LYS A 18 -1.06 -5.26 -26.89
N LEU A 19 -2.11 -5.68 -27.59
CA LEU A 19 -2.73 -6.98 -27.41
C LEU A 19 -2.07 -7.98 -28.37
N PHE A 20 -1.55 -9.06 -27.82
CA PHE A 20 -1.09 -10.22 -28.57
C PHE A 20 -2.11 -11.35 -28.39
N PRO A 21 -3.09 -11.53 -29.31
CA PRO A 21 -4.18 -12.48 -29.12
C PRO A 21 -3.73 -13.93 -28.96
N GLU A 22 -2.62 -14.29 -29.60
CA GLU A 22 -2.07 -15.65 -29.57
C GLU A 22 -1.36 -15.99 -28.24
N ILE A 23 -0.87 -14.97 -27.51
CA ILE A 23 -0.11 -15.16 -26.26
C ILE A 23 -0.94 -14.74 -25.04
N GLN A 24 -2.11 -14.12 -25.22
CA GLN A 24 -2.94 -13.53 -24.15
C GLN A 24 -2.14 -12.63 -23.16
N THR A 25 -1.09 -11.98 -23.67
CA THR A 25 -0.23 -11.11 -22.90
C THR A 25 -0.56 -9.67 -23.22
N VAL A 26 -0.98 -8.91 -22.22
CA VAL A 26 -1.20 -7.48 -22.32
C VAL A 26 0.04 -6.76 -21.86
N LEU A 27 0.77 -6.13 -22.79
CA LEU A 27 1.84 -5.19 -22.45
C LEU A 27 1.22 -3.81 -22.28
N MET A 28 1.05 -3.38 -21.05
CA MET A 28 0.75 -1.97 -20.75
C MET A 28 2.03 -1.16 -20.93
N ILE A 29 2.09 -0.37 -21.99
CA ILE A 29 3.07 0.70 -22.09
C ILE A 29 2.43 1.89 -21.39
N ASP A 30 2.82 2.12 -20.13
CA ASP A 30 2.48 3.35 -19.46
C ASP A 30 3.17 4.50 -20.23
N SER A 31 2.39 5.26 -20.99
CA SER A 31 2.84 6.58 -21.39
C SER A 31 2.89 7.38 -20.09
N SER A 32 4.08 7.47 -19.49
CA SER A 32 4.36 8.29 -18.33
C SER A 32 3.66 9.63 -18.52
N GLY A 33 2.53 9.79 -17.82
CA GLY A 33 1.78 11.03 -17.86
C GLY A 33 2.74 12.17 -17.59
N GLU A 34 2.74 13.17 -18.45
CA GLU A 34 3.52 14.37 -18.27
C GLU A 34 3.45 14.82 -16.83
N PHE A 35 4.61 15.05 -16.24
CA PHE A 35 4.76 15.51 -14.86
C PHE A 35 4.24 16.95 -14.79
N ARG A 36 2.92 17.11 -14.67
CA ARG A 36 2.31 18.43 -14.50
C ARG A 36 2.63 18.91 -13.09
N GLN A 37 3.36 20.01 -13.02
CA GLN A 37 3.63 20.68 -11.76
C GLN A 37 2.32 21.30 -11.24
N ASP A 38 2.12 21.28 -9.92
CA ASP A 38 0.86 21.71 -9.28
C ASP A 38 0.51 23.20 -9.52
N TYR A 39 1.45 24.01 -9.98
CA TYR A 39 1.19 25.43 -10.28
C TYR A 39 0.37 25.68 -11.55
N ASP A 40 0.25 24.69 -12.45
CA ASP A 40 -0.59 24.77 -13.65
C ASP A 40 -2.02 24.23 -13.43
N LEU A 41 -2.37 23.92 -12.19
CA LEU A 41 -3.67 23.37 -11.86
C LEU A 41 -4.79 24.36 -12.17
N GLN A 42 -5.72 23.95 -13.02
CA GLN A 42 -6.94 24.70 -13.26
C GLN A 42 -7.91 24.51 -12.08
N PRO A 43 -8.51 25.61 -11.58
CA PRO A 43 -9.45 25.49 -10.45
C PRO A 43 -10.69 24.71 -10.84
N ILE A 44 -11.13 23.83 -9.93
CA ILE A 44 -12.46 23.24 -10.02
C ILE A 44 -13.45 24.24 -9.41
N VAL A 45 -14.35 24.76 -10.23
CA VAL A 45 -15.40 25.66 -9.78
C VAL A 45 -16.67 24.86 -9.49
N LYS A 46 -17.13 24.88 -8.23
CA LYS A 46 -18.40 24.32 -7.79
C LYS A 46 -19.16 25.41 -7.04
N ASP A 47 -20.22 25.92 -7.65
CA ASP A 47 -20.98 27.08 -7.16
C ASP A 47 -20.05 28.28 -6.87
N LYS A 48 -19.96 28.69 -5.61
CA LYS A 48 -19.10 29.77 -5.12
C LYS A 48 -17.68 29.32 -4.73
N TYR A 49 -17.38 28.02 -4.79
CA TYR A 49 -16.12 27.47 -4.32
C TYR A 49 -15.12 27.31 -5.45
N LYS A 50 -13.94 27.90 -5.30
CA LYS A 50 -12.78 27.70 -6.18
C LYS A 50 -11.83 26.76 -5.50
N ILE A 51 -11.84 25.50 -5.93
CA ILE A 51 -11.13 24.40 -5.29
C ILE A 51 -9.82 24.17 -6.03
N ALA A 52 -8.71 24.09 -5.29
CA ALA A 52 -7.44 23.56 -5.80
C ALA A 52 -7.54 22.04 -5.92
N PRO A 53 -7.47 21.46 -7.13
CA PRO A 53 -7.62 20.03 -7.29
C PRO A 53 -6.42 19.28 -6.71
N TRP A 54 -6.68 18.15 -6.07
CA TRP A 54 -5.64 17.24 -5.60
C TRP A 54 -5.49 16.09 -6.59
N GLY A 55 -4.56 16.25 -7.52
CA GLY A 55 -4.39 15.39 -8.69
C GLY A 55 -5.30 15.78 -9.86
N PRO A 56 -5.18 15.12 -11.01
CA PRO A 56 -5.85 15.50 -12.25
C PRO A 56 -7.39 15.50 -12.15
N ASP A 57 -7.95 14.56 -11.39
CA ASP A 57 -9.40 14.37 -11.18
C ASP A 57 -9.87 14.79 -9.79
N ASN A 58 -9.01 15.45 -9.01
CA ASN A 58 -9.24 15.81 -7.61
C ASN A 58 -9.43 14.59 -6.67
N CYS A 59 -9.09 13.38 -7.08
CA CYS A 59 -9.29 12.15 -6.32
C CYS A 59 -7.99 11.41 -6.01
N LEU A 60 -6.82 12.08 -6.13
CA LEU A 60 -5.52 11.46 -5.84
C LEU A 60 -5.47 10.73 -4.48
N PRO A 61 -5.98 11.29 -3.35
CA PRO A 61 -6.00 10.57 -2.09
C PRO A 61 -6.78 9.25 -2.14
N ASN A 62 -7.93 9.23 -2.82
CA ASN A 62 -8.76 8.04 -2.97
C ASN A 62 -8.02 6.96 -3.80
N HIS A 63 -7.35 7.38 -4.88
CA HIS A 63 -6.53 6.47 -5.69
C HIS A 63 -5.35 5.89 -4.90
N LEU A 64 -4.69 6.73 -4.08
CA LEU A 64 -3.60 6.27 -3.21
C LEU A 64 -4.08 5.24 -2.20
N LEU A 65 -5.20 5.50 -1.50
CA LEU A 65 -5.75 4.54 -0.54
C LEU A 65 -6.09 3.20 -1.18
N LYS A 66 -6.64 3.22 -2.39
CA LYS A 66 -6.91 2.00 -3.15
C LYS A 66 -5.63 1.24 -3.48
N LYS A 67 -4.62 1.94 -3.98
CA LYS A 67 -3.30 1.33 -4.25
C LYS A 67 -2.63 0.79 -2.97
N ILE A 68 -2.72 1.50 -1.85
CA ILE A 68 -2.20 1.04 -0.57
C ILE A 68 -2.92 -0.22 -0.10
N ALA A 69 -4.25 -0.28 -0.24
CA ALA A 69 -5.04 -1.45 0.14
C ALA A 69 -4.73 -2.69 -0.73
N ASP A 70 -4.31 -2.49 -1.97
CA ASP A 70 -3.95 -3.56 -2.91
C ASP A 70 -2.49 -4.05 -2.74
N ASN A 71 -1.71 -3.46 -1.80
CA ASN A 71 -0.30 -3.79 -1.63
C ASN A 71 0.09 -3.92 -0.14
N ASP A 72 0.38 -5.13 0.27
CA ASP A 72 0.73 -5.48 1.64
C ASP A 72 2.07 -4.87 2.09
N ILE A 73 3.06 -4.76 1.20
CA ILE A 73 4.38 -4.19 1.50
C ILE A 73 4.24 -2.70 1.81
N VAL A 74 3.53 -1.94 0.96
CA VAL A 74 3.30 -0.51 1.17
C VAL A 74 2.49 -0.27 2.44
N SER A 75 1.43 -1.04 2.65
CA SER A 75 0.59 -0.96 3.85
C SER A 75 1.37 -1.22 5.13
N ALA A 76 2.22 -2.26 5.16
CA ALA A 76 3.05 -2.59 6.31
C ALA A 76 4.09 -1.49 6.63
N ASN A 77 4.72 -0.92 5.60
CA ASN A 77 5.68 0.17 5.75
C ASN A 77 5.04 1.45 6.30
N LEU A 78 3.86 1.83 5.81
CA LEU A 78 3.13 3.00 6.32
C LEU A 78 2.72 2.81 7.77
N LYS A 79 2.20 1.61 8.12
CA LYS A 79 1.90 1.26 9.50
C LYS A 79 3.13 1.35 10.39
N PHE A 80 4.25 0.78 9.95
CA PHE A 80 5.51 0.84 10.70
C PHE A 80 5.97 2.28 10.92
N ASN A 81 5.99 3.13 9.89
CA ASN A 81 6.38 4.53 10.01
C ASN A 81 5.49 5.30 10.99
N ARG A 82 4.16 5.09 10.93
CA ARG A 82 3.22 5.67 11.88
C ARG A 82 3.51 5.23 13.32
N ASP A 83 3.69 3.92 13.53
CA ASP A 83 3.85 3.35 14.87
C ASP A 83 5.19 3.76 15.50
N VAL A 84 6.26 3.91 14.69
CA VAL A 84 7.53 4.49 15.12
C VAL A 84 7.37 5.94 15.58
N CYS A 85 6.60 6.75 14.82
CA CYS A 85 6.30 8.14 15.19
C CYS A 85 5.45 8.24 16.45
N PHE A 86 4.51 7.31 16.63
CA PHE A 86 3.61 7.32 17.78
C PHE A 86 4.34 6.91 19.08
N GLY A 87 5.36 6.06 19.00
CA GLY A 87 6.17 5.64 20.14
C GLY A 87 5.31 5.18 21.32
N LEU A 88 5.56 5.75 22.50
CA LEU A 88 4.77 5.52 23.71
C LEU A 88 3.48 6.38 23.79
N GLY A 89 3.16 7.08 22.71
CA GLY A 89 2.04 8.01 22.65
C GLY A 89 2.35 9.38 23.25
N PRO A 90 1.51 10.41 22.92
CA PRO A 90 1.69 11.75 23.42
C PRO A 90 1.44 11.83 24.92
N LYS A 91 2.28 12.55 25.63
CA LYS A 91 2.18 12.81 27.07
C LYS A 91 2.37 14.28 27.39
N LEU A 92 1.80 14.70 28.52
CA LEU A 92 2.07 15.98 29.15
C LEU A 92 3.10 15.75 30.26
N ILE A 93 4.20 16.47 30.18
CA ILE A 93 5.25 16.45 31.23
C ILE A 93 5.48 17.85 31.75
N ARG A 94 5.80 17.98 33.03
CA ARG A 94 6.22 19.21 33.64
C ARG A 94 7.70 19.16 33.95
N ALA A 95 8.45 20.13 33.46
CA ALA A 95 9.87 20.26 33.74
C ALA A 95 10.09 20.67 35.22
N LYS A 96 10.95 19.95 35.94
CA LYS A 96 11.34 20.24 37.31
C LYS A 96 12.73 20.86 37.40
N ALA A 97 13.66 20.38 36.60
CA ALA A 97 15.01 20.88 36.59
C ALA A 97 15.59 20.98 35.18
N TRP A 98 16.44 21.98 35.00
CA TRP A 98 17.19 22.22 33.78
C TRP A 98 18.68 22.31 34.07
N LYS A 99 19.51 21.64 33.27
CA LYS A 99 20.97 21.75 33.33
C LYS A 99 21.51 21.94 31.91
N ASN A 100 22.28 22.99 31.69
CA ASN A 100 22.88 23.30 30.38
C ASN A 100 21.85 23.35 29.22
N GLY A 101 20.67 23.90 29.47
CA GLY A 101 19.60 23.99 28.45
C GLY A 101 18.88 22.67 28.14
N LYS A 102 19.20 21.60 28.85
CA LYS A 102 18.50 20.32 28.77
C LYS A 102 17.61 20.08 29.96
N MET A 103 16.42 19.57 29.76
CA MET A 103 15.54 19.11 30.83
C MET A 103 16.15 17.85 31.44
N THR A 104 16.45 17.90 32.73
CA THR A 104 17.09 16.79 33.45
C THR A 104 16.12 16.04 34.34
N GLU A 105 15.07 16.72 34.82
CA GLU A 105 14.02 16.10 35.62
C GLU A 105 12.67 16.59 35.17
N TYR A 106 11.71 15.67 35.12
CA TYR A 106 10.31 15.96 34.75
C TYR A 106 9.36 15.04 35.50
N GLU A 107 8.12 15.43 35.58
CA GLU A 107 7.03 14.58 36.07
C GLU A 107 5.87 14.55 35.07
N ASP A 108 5.12 13.46 35.07
CA ASP A 108 3.89 13.35 34.25
C ASP A 108 2.80 14.26 34.85
N VAL A 109 2.13 15.03 34.00
CA VAL A 109 0.98 15.87 34.39
C VAL A 109 -0.28 15.00 34.33
N VAL A 110 -0.87 14.74 35.49
CA VAL A 110 -2.04 13.88 35.67
C VAL A 110 -3.30 14.61 36.17
N SER A 111 -3.23 15.93 36.27
CA SER A 111 -4.37 16.77 36.70
C SER A 111 -4.20 18.21 36.22
N GLY A 112 -5.31 18.98 36.26
CA GLY A 112 -5.33 20.37 35.84
C GLY A 112 -5.98 20.57 34.46
N LYS A 113 -6.21 21.85 34.09
CA LYS A 113 -6.90 22.22 32.85
C LYS A 113 -6.26 21.66 31.58
N GLU A 114 -4.94 21.52 31.57
CA GLU A 114 -4.14 20.96 30.47
C GLU A 114 -4.41 19.45 30.32
N TYR A 115 -4.42 18.75 31.45
CA TYR A 115 -4.74 17.32 31.47
C TYR A 115 -6.20 17.06 31.09
N ASP A 116 -7.14 17.89 31.58
CA ASP A 116 -8.54 17.80 31.22
C ASP A 116 -8.77 18.03 29.71
N PHE A 117 -8.00 18.96 29.11
CA PHE A 117 -8.01 19.17 27.67
C PHE A 117 -7.52 17.91 26.94
N PHE A 118 -6.43 17.31 27.41
CA PHE A 118 -5.85 16.10 26.84
C PHE A 118 -6.82 14.93 26.84
N GLN A 119 -7.48 14.70 27.98
CA GLN A 119 -8.45 13.62 28.14
C GLN A 119 -9.73 13.85 27.31
N ARG A 120 -10.30 15.06 27.42
CA ARG A 120 -11.54 15.41 26.70
C ARG A 120 -11.43 15.27 25.19
N ASN A 121 -10.25 15.55 24.64
CA ASN A 121 -10.02 15.51 23.20
C ASN A 121 -9.42 14.19 22.72
N ASP A 122 -9.19 13.22 23.60
CA ASP A 122 -8.48 11.97 23.26
C ASP A 122 -7.24 12.24 22.40
N ILE A 123 -6.32 13.04 22.97
CA ILE A 123 -5.14 13.48 22.22
C ILE A 123 -4.29 12.31 21.68
N PRO A 124 -4.18 11.16 22.36
CA PRO A 124 -3.54 9.98 21.76
C PRO A 124 -4.18 9.54 20.42
N LEU A 125 -5.50 9.44 20.39
CA LEU A 125 -6.22 9.09 19.15
C LEU A 125 -6.06 10.19 18.08
N PHE A 126 -6.20 11.47 18.49
CA PHE A 126 -6.00 12.60 17.57
C PHE A 126 -4.62 12.57 16.92
N ILE A 127 -3.55 12.36 17.69
CA ILE A 127 -2.19 12.29 17.16
C ILE A 127 -1.99 11.06 16.28
N LEU A 128 -2.56 9.91 16.66
CA LEU A 128 -2.50 8.71 15.82
C LEU A 128 -3.14 8.94 14.43
N GLN A 129 -4.27 9.65 14.38
CA GLN A 129 -4.93 10.04 13.13
C GLN A 129 -4.08 11.03 12.31
N GLN A 130 -3.49 12.06 12.98
CA GLN A 130 -2.59 13.02 12.33
C GLN A 130 -1.36 12.31 11.73
N LEU A 131 -0.75 11.40 12.48
CA LEU A 131 0.39 10.63 12.01
C LEU A 131 0.03 9.71 10.85
N GLN A 132 -1.16 9.10 10.87
CA GLN A 132 -1.62 8.25 9.75
C GLN A 132 -1.70 9.06 8.46
N ASP A 133 -2.32 10.24 8.47
CA ASP A 133 -2.41 11.09 7.30
C ASP A 133 -1.05 11.68 6.91
N MET A 134 -0.21 12.07 7.89
CA MET A 134 1.09 12.63 7.63
C MET A 134 2.01 11.63 6.92
N VAL A 135 2.10 10.37 7.37
CA VAL A 135 2.95 9.36 6.71
C VAL A 135 2.39 8.91 5.37
N THR A 136 1.08 9.08 5.15
CA THR A 136 0.41 8.66 3.90
C THR A 136 0.42 9.76 2.84
N PHE A 137 0.18 11.00 3.24
CA PHE A 137 -0.08 12.10 2.31
C PHE A 137 0.88 13.28 2.46
N ASP A 138 1.71 13.31 3.50
CA ASP A 138 2.53 14.47 3.92
C ASP A 138 1.71 15.74 4.19
N ASN A 139 0.41 15.61 4.42
CA ASN A 139 -0.52 16.69 4.69
C ASN A 139 -1.52 16.29 5.77
N VAL A 140 -1.74 17.17 6.74
CA VAL A 140 -2.69 16.97 7.82
C VAL A 140 -3.47 18.23 8.13
N TRP A 141 -4.69 18.06 8.62
CA TRP A 141 -5.59 19.15 9.00
C TRP A 141 -6.16 18.91 10.39
N ALA A 142 -6.17 19.96 11.18
CA ALA A 142 -6.78 19.99 12.52
C ALA A 142 -7.79 21.12 12.59
N GLU A 143 -9.02 20.82 12.99
CA GLU A 143 -10.05 21.82 13.25
C GLU A 143 -10.01 22.22 14.71
N LEU A 144 -9.90 23.52 14.96
CA LEU A 144 -9.89 24.16 16.26
C LEU A 144 -11.25 24.80 16.52
N ASN A 145 -11.86 24.50 17.68
CA ASN A 145 -13.12 25.07 18.09
C ASN A 145 -12.99 25.75 19.44
N TYR A 146 -13.54 26.95 19.52
CA TYR A 146 -13.56 27.72 20.78
C TYR A 146 -14.57 27.14 21.78
N ASP A 147 -14.33 27.45 23.06
CA ASP A 147 -15.31 27.28 24.09
C ASP A 147 -16.52 28.22 23.86
N ALA A 148 -17.72 27.78 24.26
CA ALA A 148 -18.90 28.61 24.19
C ALA A 148 -18.83 29.83 25.11
N HIS A 149 -18.17 29.68 26.26
CA HIS A 149 -18.18 30.65 27.36
C HIS A 149 -16.87 31.41 27.56
N SER A 150 -15.76 30.91 27.05
CA SER A 150 -14.43 31.53 27.11
C SER A 150 -13.82 31.74 25.73
N PRO A 151 -12.78 32.59 25.59
CA PRO A 151 -12.04 32.71 24.32
C PRO A 151 -11.13 31.53 24.04
N ASP A 152 -10.97 30.59 24.95
CA ASP A 152 -10.02 29.49 24.83
C ASP A 152 -10.44 28.48 23.75
N ILE A 153 -9.48 27.78 23.17
CA ILE A 153 -9.74 26.61 22.33
C ILE A 153 -10.13 25.45 23.24
N TYR A 154 -11.34 24.95 23.04
CA TYR A 154 -11.93 23.88 23.83
C TYR A 154 -11.74 22.50 23.23
N THR A 155 -11.89 22.39 21.88
CA THR A 155 -11.70 21.12 21.19
C THR A 155 -10.79 21.25 19.99
N ILE A 156 -10.06 20.16 19.73
CA ILE A 156 -9.32 19.93 18.51
C ILE A 156 -9.83 18.64 17.87
N ARG A 157 -9.97 18.64 16.54
CA ARG A 157 -10.45 17.47 15.82
C ARG A 157 -9.61 17.25 14.56
N HIS A 158 -9.26 16.02 14.30
CA HIS A 158 -8.67 15.61 13.04
C HIS A 158 -9.67 15.79 11.88
N ARG A 159 -9.18 16.31 10.76
CA ARG A 159 -9.89 16.37 9.49
C ARG A 159 -9.15 15.55 8.47
N GLU A 160 -9.75 14.44 8.10
CA GLU A 160 -9.16 13.42 7.23
C GLU A 160 -8.72 14.02 5.89
N ALA A 161 -7.52 13.67 5.45
CA ALA A 161 -6.90 14.19 4.23
C ALA A 161 -7.72 13.86 2.98
N THR A 162 -8.30 12.67 2.91
CA THR A 162 -9.14 12.25 1.78
C THR A 162 -10.32 13.15 1.51
N PHE A 163 -10.88 13.73 2.58
CA PHE A 163 -12.06 14.62 2.50
C PHE A 163 -11.69 16.10 2.45
N SER A 164 -10.42 16.45 2.59
CA SER A 164 -9.91 17.81 2.71
C SER A 164 -9.40 18.34 1.36
N ARG A 165 -9.79 19.59 1.02
CA ARG A 165 -9.27 20.30 -0.16
C ARG A 165 -9.01 21.76 0.19
N TRP A 166 -8.06 22.36 -0.50
CA TRP A 166 -7.76 23.78 -0.40
C TRP A 166 -8.58 24.63 -1.35
N SER A 167 -8.80 25.89 -0.97
CA SER A 167 -9.14 26.90 -1.96
C SER A 167 -7.95 27.22 -2.83
N MET A 168 -8.21 27.77 -4.02
CA MET A 168 -7.15 28.43 -4.77
C MET A 168 -6.57 29.59 -3.95
N GLN A 169 -5.28 29.83 -4.16
CA GLN A 169 -4.60 31.01 -3.60
C GLN A 169 -5.26 32.30 -4.08
N ASP A 170 -5.30 33.31 -3.22
CA ASP A 170 -5.68 34.67 -3.60
C ASP A 170 -4.54 35.40 -4.35
N SER A 171 -4.76 36.66 -4.71
CA SER A 171 -3.76 37.49 -5.41
C SER A 171 -2.44 37.70 -4.64
N ARG A 172 -2.44 37.37 -3.34
CA ARG A 172 -1.27 37.45 -2.45
C ARG A 172 -0.60 36.09 -2.24
N GLY A 173 -1.09 35.04 -2.90
CA GLY A 173 -0.59 33.69 -2.74
C GLY A 173 -1.05 32.99 -1.46
N VAL A 174 -2.14 33.48 -0.82
CA VAL A 174 -2.65 32.93 0.45
C VAL A 174 -3.83 32.00 0.21
N ILE A 175 -3.80 30.84 0.87
CA ILE A 175 -4.94 29.90 0.90
C ILE A 175 -5.83 30.28 2.08
N ASN A 176 -7.03 30.76 1.78
CA ASN A 176 -7.94 31.30 2.81
C ASN A 176 -8.95 30.29 3.32
N TRP A 177 -9.27 29.23 2.54
CA TRP A 177 -10.33 28.31 2.86
C TRP A 177 -9.91 26.87 2.74
N HIS A 178 -10.38 26.10 3.69
CA HIS A 178 -10.39 24.65 3.67
C HIS A 178 -11.80 24.16 3.35
N TYR A 179 -11.90 23.25 2.38
CA TYR A 179 -13.15 22.62 1.98
C TYR A 179 -13.16 21.16 2.42
N TYR A 180 -14.21 20.75 3.08
CA TYR A 180 -14.38 19.39 3.57
C TYR A 180 -15.63 18.76 2.95
N CYS A 181 -15.47 17.62 2.26
CA CYS A 181 -16.54 16.91 1.58
C CYS A 181 -16.21 15.40 1.53
N ALA A 182 -17.19 14.56 1.84
CA ALA A 182 -17.00 13.10 1.81
C ALA A 182 -17.12 12.49 0.39
N GLY A 183 -17.61 13.23 -0.58
CA GLY A 183 -17.92 12.73 -1.92
C GLY A 183 -17.16 13.44 -3.03
N TRP A 184 -15.83 13.64 -2.89
CA TRP A 184 -15.04 14.24 -3.96
C TRP A 184 -15.03 13.40 -5.25
N ASP A 185 -15.13 12.10 -5.11
CA ASP A 185 -15.23 11.10 -6.20
C ASP A 185 -16.66 10.89 -6.73
N LYS A 186 -17.63 11.62 -6.21
CA LYS A 186 -19.05 11.52 -6.57
C LYS A 186 -19.58 12.85 -7.07
N THR A 187 -20.53 13.43 -6.36
CA THR A 187 -21.19 14.72 -6.67
C THR A 187 -20.94 15.74 -5.58
N PRO A 188 -19.70 16.28 -5.46
CA PRO A 188 -19.39 17.26 -4.43
C PRO A 188 -20.24 18.53 -4.60
N GLY A 189 -20.76 19.07 -3.48
CA GLY A 189 -21.66 20.22 -3.47
C GLY A 189 -23.15 19.86 -3.56
N SER A 190 -23.51 18.61 -3.77
CA SER A 190 -24.91 18.14 -3.71
C SER A 190 -25.46 18.12 -2.28
N LYS A 191 -26.78 17.91 -2.16
CA LYS A 191 -27.41 17.73 -0.84
C LYS A 191 -26.84 16.51 -0.09
N GLU A 192 -26.47 15.46 -0.81
CA GLU A 192 -25.90 14.24 -0.25
C GLU A 192 -24.44 14.44 0.17
N TYR A 193 -23.67 15.20 -0.61
CA TYR A 193 -22.24 15.47 -0.36
C TYR A 193 -21.97 16.98 -0.25
N PRO A 194 -22.44 17.65 0.83
CA PRO A 194 -22.27 19.08 0.98
C PRO A 194 -20.82 19.45 1.23
N ILE A 195 -20.39 20.54 0.60
CA ILE A 195 -19.07 21.13 0.85
C ILE A 195 -19.17 22.06 2.07
N ARG A 196 -18.34 21.79 3.08
CA ARG A 196 -18.19 22.64 4.27
C ARG A 196 -16.92 23.45 4.14
N ALA A 197 -17.06 24.77 4.15
CA ALA A 197 -15.95 25.71 4.11
C ALA A 197 -15.57 26.17 5.52
N THR A 198 -14.29 26.14 5.85
CA THR A 198 -13.74 26.63 7.12
C THR A 198 -12.53 27.50 6.83
N TYR A 199 -12.34 28.57 7.61
CA TYR A 199 -11.18 29.44 7.47
C TYR A 199 -9.89 28.72 7.82
N VAL A 200 -8.84 29.01 7.06
CA VAL A 200 -7.50 28.51 7.31
C VAL A 200 -6.76 29.51 8.17
N MET A 201 -6.11 29.03 9.20
CA MET A 201 -5.26 29.80 10.08
C MET A 201 -3.85 29.89 9.48
N ASP A 202 -3.26 31.08 9.48
CA ASP A 202 -1.86 31.25 9.12
C ASP A 202 -0.98 30.70 10.27
N GLU A 203 -0.16 29.71 9.98
CA GLU A 203 0.76 29.10 10.95
C GLU A 203 1.72 30.13 11.57
N PHE A 204 2.19 31.09 10.76
CA PHE A 204 3.16 32.11 11.21
C PHE A 204 2.50 33.24 12.03
N ASN A 205 1.17 33.39 11.92
CA ASN A 205 0.42 34.40 12.63
C ASN A 205 -0.70 33.80 13.51
N ALA A 206 -0.56 32.54 13.86
CA ALA A 206 -1.62 31.70 14.47
C ALA A 206 -2.27 32.34 15.69
N ILE A 207 -1.49 32.93 16.60
CA ILE A 207 -2.02 33.53 17.84
C ILE A 207 -2.90 34.77 17.56
N ASN A 208 -2.54 35.58 16.58
CA ASN A 208 -3.32 36.75 16.19
C ASN A 208 -4.60 36.34 15.49
N ASP A 209 -4.54 35.35 14.59
CA ASP A 209 -5.73 34.79 13.94
C ASP A 209 -6.70 34.22 14.99
N LEU A 210 -6.20 33.44 15.95
CA LEU A 210 -7.04 32.91 17.02
C LEU A 210 -7.70 34.04 17.84
N LYS A 211 -6.98 35.12 18.17
CA LYS A 211 -7.55 36.26 18.86
C LYS A 211 -8.62 36.98 18.00
N MET A 212 -8.37 37.18 16.72
CA MET A 212 -9.28 37.86 15.81
C MET A 212 -10.62 37.09 15.67
N TYR A 213 -10.57 35.79 15.59
CA TYR A 213 -11.78 34.95 15.43
C TYR A 213 -12.44 34.53 16.73
N ALA A 214 -11.82 34.80 17.89
CA ALA A 214 -12.38 34.45 19.20
C ALA A 214 -13.76 35.05 19.47
N ALA A 215 -14.00 36.35 19.10
CA ALA A 215 -15.28 37.04 19.30
C ALA A 215 -16.42 36.39 18.48
N THR A 216 -16.14 35.88 17.31
CA THR A 216 -17.13 35.25 16.43
C THR A 216 -17.27 33.75 16.66
N LYS A 217 -16.42 33.14 17.52
CA LYS A 217 -16.36 31.69 17.78
C LYS A 217 -16.29 30.86 16.49
N ARG A 218 -15.67 31.41 15.46
CA ARG A 218 -15.50 30.70 14.17
C ARG A 218 -14.53 29.53 14.33
N ARG A 219 -14.86 28.44 13.67
CA ARG A 219 -13.95 27.31 13.54
C ARG A 219 -12.78 27.71 12.66
N LEU A 220 -11.58 27.27 13.01
CA LEU A 220 -10.37 27.47 12.24
C LEU A 220 -9.74 26.13 11.91
N ILE A 221 -9.11 26.07 10.74
CA ILE A 221 -8.30 24.94 10.35
C ILE A 221 -6.81 25.32 10.50
N PHE A 222 -6.11 24.57 11.28
CA PHE A 222 -4.66 24.48 11.24
C PHE A 222 -4.25 23.36 10.29
N SER A 223 -3.23 23.59 9.47
CA SER A 223 -2.62 22.54 8.64
C SER A 223 -1.13 22.43 8.92
N ALA A 224 -0.66 21.21 8.86
CA ALA A 224 0.76 20.93 8.82
C ALA A 224 1.09 20.02 7.63
N TYR A 225 2.27 20.20 7.07
CA TYR A 225 2.71 19.45 5.91
C TYR A 225 4.23 19.26 5.96
N MET A 226 4.72 18.25 5.24
CA MET A 226 6.15 18.09 4.97
C MET A 226 6.48 18.86 3.67
N PRO A 227 7.52 19.70 3.65
CA PRO A 227 7.85 20.47 2.45
C PRO A 227 8.11 19.58 1.23
N SER A 228 7.46 19.89 0.12
CA SER A 228 7.64 19.20 -1.17
C SER A 228 7.82 20.26 -2.27
N PRO A 229 9.06 20.43 -2.79
CA PRO A 229 9.33 21.44 -3.83
C PRO A 229 8.43 21.27 -5.07
N GLY A 230 7.92 22.38 -5.60
CA GLY A 230 7.04 22.37 -6.77
C GLY A 230 5.57 22.00 -6.49
N HIS A 231 5.19 21.80 -5.21
CA HIS A 231 3.84 21.43 -4.80
C HIS A 231 3.25 22.45 -3.82
N PRO A 232 2.72 23.60 -4.30
CA PRO A 232 2.31 24.70 -3.43
C PRO A 232 1.02 24.46 -2.66
N TYR A 233 0.18 23.51 -3.10
CA TYR A 233 -1.11 23.22 -2.46
C TYR A 233 -1.05 21.97 -1.61
N TYR A 234 -0.53 20.88 -2.15
CA TYR A 234 -0.49 19.58 -1.49
C TYR A 234 0.90 18.99 -1.60
N SER A 235 1.51 18.71 -0.47
CA SER A 235 2.79 18.01 -0.46
C SER A 235 2.64 16.61 -1.05
N ARG A 236 3.71 16.14 -1.69
CA ARG A 236 3.79 14.80 -2.24
C ARG A 236 4.81 13.99 -1.45
N PRO A 237 4.41 12.86 -0.87
CA PRO A 237 5.34 12.00 -0.14
C PRO A 237 6.48 11.51 -1.03
N SER A 238 7.70 11.48 -0.50
CA SER A 238 8.89 11.02 -1.25
C SER A 238 8.74 9.58 -1.76
N TRP A 239 8.07 8.73 -1.00
CA TRP A 239 7.81 7.34 -1.36
C TRP A 239 6.85 7.17 -2.55
N TYR A 240 6.15 8.23 -2.96
CA TYR A 240 5.28 8.21 -4.15
C TYR A 240 6.02 7.77 -5.42
N SER A 241 7.35 7.93 -5.43
CA SER A 241 8.22 7.48 -6.54
C SER A 241 8.07 6.00 -6.90
N ILE A 242 7.60 5.14 -6.00
CA ILE A 242 7.34 3.71 -6.29
C ILE A 242 6.31 3.51 -7.40
N PHE A 243 5.37 4.45 -7.55
CA PHE A 243 4.34 4.40 -8.60
C PHE A 243 4.88 4.83 -9.96
N THR A 244 5.76 5.83 -9.99
CA THR A 244 6.35 6.35 -11.23
C THR A 244 7.52 5.51 -11.73
N SER A 245 8.19 4.78 -10.83
CA SER A 245 9.30 3.88 -11.18
C SER A 245 8.86 2.48 -11.63
N GLY A 246 7.57 2.15 -11.53
CA GLY A 246 7.03 0.85 -11.91
C GLY A 246 7.16 -0.26 -10.86
N TRP A 247 7.87 -0.03 -9.75
CA TRP A 247 8.08 -1.06 -8.72
C TRP A 247 6.81 -1.48 -8.00
N TYR A 248 5.87 -0.54 -7.83
CA TYR A 248 4.55 -0.86 -7.29
C TYR A 248 3.82 -1.85 -8.23
N ASP A 249 3.77 -1.56 -9.53
CA ASP A 249 3.06 -2.39 -10.49
C ASP A 249 3.70 -3.77 -10.58
N HIS A 250 5.04 -3.85 -10.57
CA HIS A 250 5.77 -5.11 -10.50
C HIS A 250 5.35 -5.94 -9.26
N SER A 251 5.28 -5.33 -8.08
CA SER A 251 4.87 -6.01 -6.84
C SER A 251 3.45 -6.58 -6.90
N VAL A 252 2.55 -5.94 -7.64
CA VAL A 252 1.15 -6.39 -7.81
C VAL A 252 1.03 -7.44 -8.93
N MET A 253 1.87 -7.35 -9.97
CA MET A 253 1.82 -8.27 -11.13
C MET A 253 2.35 -9.65 -10.81
N VAL A 254 3.45 -9.76 -10.08
CA VAL A 254 4.09 -11.06 -9.76
C VAL A 254 3.14 -12.03 -9.05
N PRO A 255 2.41 -11.66 -7.98
CA PRO A 255 1.44 -12.56 -7.35
C PRO A 255 0.29 -12.97 -8.29
N LYS A 256 -0.18 -12.05 -9.14
CA LYS A 256 -1.23 -12.35 -10.14
C LYS A 256 -0.74 -13.35 -11.17
N LEU A 257 0.49 -13.17 -11.66
CA LEU A 257 1.12 -14.10 -12.61
C LEU A 257 1.29 -15.49 -11.98
N LYS A 258 1.84 -15.57 -10.76
CA LYS A 258 1.96 -16.85 -10.02
C LYS A 258 0.61 -17.54 -9.86
N LYS A 259 -0.43 -16.78 -9.49
CA LYS A 259 -1.78 -17.32 -9.36
C LYS A 259 -2.31 -17.86 -10.68
N ALA A 260 -2.08 -17.15 -11.79
CA ALA A 260 -2.49 -17.58 -13.14
C ALA A 260 -1.73 -18.84 -13.57
N ILE A 261 -0.42 -18.88 -13.35
CA ILE A 261 0.41 -20.04 -13.65
C ILE A 261 -0.07 -21.26 -12.84
N LEU A 262 -0.25 -21.13 -11.53
CA LEU A 262 -0.75 -22.22 -10.70
C LEU A 262 -2.14 -22.70 -11.17
N LYS A 263 -3.03 -21.77 -11.53
CA LYS A 263 -4.36 -22.13 -12.03
C LYS A 263 -4.28 -22.87 -13.36
N ASN A 264 -3.36 -22.49 -14.26
CA ASN A 264 -3.19 -23.12 -15.57
C ASN A 264 -2.44 -24.46 -15.44
N GLN A 265 -1.48 -24.59 -14.53
CA GLN A 265 -0.79 -25.84 -14.24
C GLN A 265 -1.73 -26.93 -13.69
N LEU A 266 -2.78 -26.55 -13.01
CA LEU A 266 -3.83 -27.48 -12.58
C LEU A 266 -4.70 -27.96 -13.75
N GLY A 267 -4.64 -27.29 -14.93
CA GLY A 267 -5.48 -27.60 -16.08
C GLY A 267 -4.94 -28.69 -17.00
N VAL A 268 -3.62 -28.72 -17.28
CA VAL A 268 -3.03 -29.70 -18.22
C VAL A 268 -1.72 -30.23 -17.66
N LYS A 269 -1.78 -31.42 -17.04
CA LYS A 269 -0.58 -32.07 -16.46
C LYS A 269 0.06 -33.06 -17.40
N TYR A 270 -0.69 -33.65 -18.31
CA TYR A 270 -0.25 -34.74 -19.17
C TYR A 270 -0.80 -34.57 -20.58
N ILE A 271 -0.01 -34.92 -21.56
CA ILE A 271 -0.44 -35.17 -22.93
C ILE A 271 -0.51 -36.68 -23.10
N ILE A 272 -1.67 -37.18 -23.46
CA ILE A 272 -1.90 -38.61 -23.66
C ILE A 272 -1.95 -38.86 -25.17
N TYR A 273 -0.93 -39.53 -25.69
CA TYR A 273 -0.92 -40.01 -27.05
C TYR A 273 -1.55 -41.41 -27.09
N VAL A 274 -2.62 -41.56 -27.85
CA VAL A 274 -3.29 -42.85 -28.03
C VAL A 274 -3.17 -43.26 -29.47
N SER A 275 -2.63 -44.46 -29.73
CA SER A 275 -2.51 -44.98 -31.06
C SER A 275 -3.91 -45.23 -31.65
N PRO A 276 -4.15 -44.94 -32.95
CA PRO A 276 -5.39 -45.30 -33.63
C PRO A 276 -5.75 -46.78 -33.54
N ASP A 277 -4.74 -47.65 -33.54
CA ASP A 277 -4.95 -49.12 -33.44
C ASP A 277 -5.58 -49.54 -32.10
N TYR A 278 -5.36 -48.75 -31.02
CA TYR A 278 -6.03 -48.95 -29.72
C TYR A 278 -7.56 -48.85 -29.85
N PHE A 279 -8.03 -47.82 -30.51
CA PHE A 279 -9.46 -47.64 -30.73
C PHE A 279 -10.02 -48.65 -31.72
N GLU A 280 -9.23 -49.06 -32.74
CA GLU A 280 -9.64 -50.10 -33.65
C GLU A 280 -9.85 -51.45 -32.98
N ASP A 281 -9.00 -51.80 -32.03
CA ASP A 281 -9.13 -53.03 -31.25
C ASP A 281 -10.36 -53.02 -30.32
N ILE A 282 -10.65 -51.87 -29.71
CA ILE A 282 -11.85 -51.65 -28.91
C ILE A 282 -13.11 -51.80 -29.78
N PHE A 283 -13.14 -51.12 -30.94
CA PHE A 283 -14.31 -51.17 -31.82
C PHE A 283 -14.57 -52.58 -32.35
N LYS A 284 -13.51 -53.37 -32.60
CA LYS A 284 -13.64 -54.79 -32.97
C LYS A 284 -14.19 -55.63 -31.82
N LYS A 285 -13.68 -55.46 -30.62
CA LYS A 285 -14.10 -56.23 -29.41
C LYS A 285 -15.54 -55.91 -29.03
N GLU A 286 -15.94 -54.68 -29.15
CA GLU A 286 -17.29 -54.21 -28.77
C GLU A 286 -18.28 -54.25 -29.95
N SER A 287 -17.86 -54.72 -31.13
CA SER A 287 -18.69 -54.85 -32.35
C SER A 287 -19.33 -53.51 -32.77
N ILE A 288 -18.63 -52.40 -32.64
CA ILE A 288 -19.11 -51.07 -32.96
C ILE A 288 -19.02 -50.87 -34.46
N ASN A 289 -20.14 -50.47 -35.11
CA ASN A 289 -20.16 -50.16 -36.49
C ASN A 289 -19.39 -48.87 -36.80
N ARG A 290 -18.32 -48.98 -37.61
CA ARG A 290 -17.44 -47.86 -37.96
C ARG A 290 -18.11 -46.77 -38.81
N ASN A 291 -19.19 -47.12 -39.50
CA ASN A 291 -19.94 -46.15 -40.28
C ASN A 291 -20.90 -45.31 -39.44
N ASP A 292 -21.17 -45.71 -38.22
CA ASP A 292 -21.92 -44.94 -37.23
C ASP A 292 -20.98 -43.98 -36.46
N ARG A 293 -20.86 -42.77 -37.00
CA ARG A 293 -20.01 -41.73 -36.43
C ARG A 293 -20.43 -41.37 -35.01
N ALA A 294 -21.70 -41.43 -34.66
CA ALA A 294 -22.20 -41.08 -33.34
C ALA A 294 -21.77 -42.12 -32.29
N ALA A 295 -21.88 -43.41 -32.61
CA ALA A 295 -21.46 -44.51 -31.76
C ALA A 295 -19.92 -44.52 -31.53
N VAL A 296 -19.16 -44.26 -32.62
CA VAL A 296 -17.69 -44.15 -32.55
C VAL A 296 -17.27 -42.96 -31.66
N GLN A 297 -17.87 -41.78 -31.87
CA GLN A 297 -17.55 -40.61 -31.06
C GLN A 297 -17.90 -40.79 -29.56
N ALA A 298 -19.08 -41.32 -29.27
CA ALA A 298 -19.51 -41.60 -27.89
C ALA A 298 -18.56 -42.55 -27.18
N ARG A 299 -18.03 -43.57 -27.90
CA ARG A 299 -17.06 -44.49 -27.32
C ARG A 299 -15.69 -43.85 -27.08
N ILE A 300 -15.23 -43.00 -27.96
CA ILE A 300 -14.00 -42.22 -27.79
C ILE A 300 -14.15 -41.26 -26.59
N ASP A 301 -15.27 -40.60 -26.46
CA ASP A 301 -15.51 -39.65 -25.35
C ASP A 301 -15.62 -40.36 -24.00
N LYS A 302 -16.18 -41.57 -23.96
CA LYS A 302 -16.19 -42.42 -22.78
C LYS A 302 -14.75 -42.80 -22.34
N GLU A 303 -13.88 -43.10 -23.29
CA GLU A 303 -12.47 -43.41 -23.00
C GLU A 303 -11.72 -42.18 -22.51
N LYS A 304 -11.93 -41.00 -23.14
CA LYS A 304 -11.39 -39.73 -22.70
C LYS A 304 -11.79 -39.42 -21.23
N GLN A 305 -13.08 -39.65 -20.91
CA GLN A 305 -13.58 -39.45 -19.56
C GLN A 305 -12.91 -40.40 -18.58
N ALA A 306 -12.75 -41.68 -18.90
CA ALA A 306 -12.06 -42.65 -18.07
C ALA A 306 -10.59 -42.26 -17.79
N PHE A 307 -9.87 -41.75 -18.79
CA PHE A 307 -8.52 -41.21 -18.60
C PHE A 307 -8.52 -39.97 -17.72
N SER A 308 -9.47 -39.06 -17.94
CA SER A 308 -9.62 -37.85 -17.13
C SER A 308 -9.86 -38.21 -15.66
N ASP A 309 -10.82 -39.09 -15.40
CA ASP A 309 -11.18 -39.51 -14.04
C ASP A 309 -10.04 -40.27 -13.34
N TYR A 310 -9.26 -41.04 -14.11
CA TYR A 310 -8.08 -41.75 -13.58
C TYR A 310 -6.96 -40.79 -13.20
N LEU A 311 -6.71 -39.75 -14.01
CA LEU A 311 -5.59 -38.81 -13.80
C LEU A 311 -5.94 -37.65 -12.85
N SER A 312 -7.22 -37.32 -12.69
CA SER A 312 -7.67 -36.20 -11.83
C SER A 312 -8.16 -36.61 -10.44
N GLY A 313 -8.36 -37.91 -10.18
CA GLY A 313 -8.89 -38.38 -8.90
C GLY A 313 -7.87 -38.29 -7.76
N GLU A 314 -8.21 -37.60 -6.68
CA GLU A 314 -7.36 -37.52 -5.46
C GLU A 314 -6.95 -38.90 -4.92
N ASN A 315 -7.81 -39.90 -5.10
CA ASN A 315 -7.57 -41.29 -4.65
C ASN A 315 -6.65 -42.10 -5.61
N ASN A 316 -6.22 -41.51 -6.72
CA ASN A 316 -5.42 -42.20 -7.77
C ASN A 316 -3.95 -41.77 -7.76
N ALA A 317 -3.53 -40.95 -6.81
CA ALA A 317 -2.14 -40.63 -6.60
C ALA A 317 -1.35 -41.95 -6.34
N ASN A 318 -0.34 -42.23 -7.17
CA ASN A 318 0.51 -43.44 -7.15
C ASN A 318 -0.08 -44.72 -7.78
N LYS A 319 -1.19 -44.66 -8.53
CA LYS A 319 -1.64 -45.81 -9.29
C LYS A 319 -0.90 -45.89 -10.63
N ALA A 320 -0.52 -47.07 -11.04
CA ALA A 320 0.15 -47.32 -12.31
C ALA A 320 -0.88 -47.69 -13.38
N ILE A 321 -0.70 -47.14 -14.58
CA ILE A 321 -1.44 -47.58 -15.77
C ILE A 321 -0.65 -48.67 -16.46
N LEU A 322 -1.26 -49.86 -16.60
CA LEU A 322 -0.68 -50.94 -17.36
C LEU A 322 -1.04 -50.76 -18.85
N SER A 323 -0.07 -50.44 -19.69
CA SER A 323 -0.25 -50.37 -21.14
C SER A 323 0.48 -51.55 -21.81
N LEU A 324 -0.19 -52.21 -22.72
CA LEU A 324 0.42 -53.27 -23.56
C LEU A 324 1.16 -52.69 -24.74
N LYS A 325 2.34 -53.20 -24.96
CA LYS A 325 3.13 -52.92 -26.18
C LYS A 325 2.81 -53.96 -27.24
N LYS A 326 2.56 -53.53 -28.46
CA LYS A 326 2.37 -54.40 -29.60
C LYS A 326 3.59 -54.35 -30.50
N MET A 327 4.12 -55.53 -30.83
CA MET A 327 5.24 -55.65 -31.74
C MET A 327 4.75 -55.89 -33.14
N PHE A 328 5.24 -55.09 -34.10
CA PHE A 328 4.97 -55.26 -35.52
C PHE A 328 6.25 -55.70 -36.21
N PRO A 329 6.18 -56.71 -37.10
CA PRO A 329 7.34 -57.08 -37.91
C PRO A 329 7.72 -55.94 -38.84
N SER A 330 8.99 -55.53 -38.80
CA SER A 330 9.55 -54.54 -39.71
C SER A 330 9.97 -55.21 -41.03
N ALA A 331 9.83 -54.49 -42.15
CA ALA A 331 10.24 -54.94 -43.46
C ALA A 331 11.74 -55.33 -43.55
N ASN A 332 12.57 -54.89 -42.61
CA ASN A 332 13.99 -55.14 -42.53
C ASN A 332 14.40 -56.21 -41.49
N GLY A 333 13.43 -57.09 -41.10
CA GLY A 333 13.71 -58.22 -40.17
C GLY A 333 13.81 -57.87 -38.69
N GLY A 334 13.52 -56.63 -38.30
CA GLY A 334 13.43 -56.21 -36.90
C GLY A 334 11.99 -56.09 -36.45
N ALA A 335 11.72 -56.09 -35.14
CA ALA A 335 10.39 -55.79 -34.60
C ALA A 335 10.34 -54.31 -34.14
N ASN A 336 9.42 -53.56 -34.72
CA ASN A 336 9.14 -52.19 -34.23
C ASN A 336 8.17 -52.24 -33.09
N GLU A 337 8.54 -51.63 -31.97
CA GLU A 337 7.74 -51.51 -30.77
C GLU A 337 6.79 -50.32 -30.92
N GLN A 338 5.46 -50.54 -30.91
CA GLN A 338 4.47 -49.45 -30.89
C GLN A 338 3.76 -49.44 -29.55
N LYS A 339 3.84 -48.28 -28.89
CA LYS A 339 3.09 -48.02 -27.66
C LYS A 339 1.67 -47.68 -27.98
N TRP A 340 0.69 -48.33 -27.36
CA TRP A 340 -0.71 -48.05 -27.57
C TRP A 340 -1.14 -46.76 -26.88
N ILE A 341 -0.57 -46.49 -25.69
CA ILE A 341 -0.79 -45.29 -24.90
C ILE A 341 0.56 -44.78 -24.44
N GLU A 342 0.83 -43.53 -24.67
CA GLU A 342 2.00 -42.83 -24.16
C GLU A 342 1.52 -41.60 -23.38
N ILE A 343 1.89 -41.51 -22.11
CA ILE A 343 1.57 -40.37 -21.25
C ILE A 343 2.86 -39.58 -21.08
N VAL A 344 2.87 -38.39 -21.64
CA VAL A 344 3.99 -37.46 -21.55
C VAL A 344 3.60 -36.37 -20.55
N PRO A 345 4.33 -36.23 -19.44
CA PRO A 345 4.09 -35.10 -18.56
C PRO A 345 4.45 -33.82 -19.31
N VAL A 346 3.58 -32.82 -19.25
CA VAL A 346 3.91 -31.49 -19.77
C VAL A 346 5.01 -30.95 -18.86
N GLN A 347 6.23 -30.89 -19.42
CA GLN A 347 7.36 -30.30 -18.69
C GLN A 347 7.05 -28.84 -18.46
N ASN A 348 7.08 -28.48 -17.20
CA ASN A 348 6.94 -27.10 -16.81
C ASN A 348 8.38 -26.54 -16.73
N ASP A 349 8.81 -25.86 -17.76
CA ASP A 349 10.14 -25.22 -17.81
C ASP A 349 10.29 -24.08 -16.81
N MET A 350 9.19 -23.64 -16.21
CA MET A 350 9.22 -22.65 -15.13
C MET A 350 9.64 -23.30 -13.82
N LYS A 351 10.89 -23.13 -13.45
CA LYS A 351 11.39 -23.44 -12.12
C LYS A 351 10.65 -22.56 -11.13
N GLY A 352 9.90 -23.15 -10.20
CA GLY A 352 9.02 -22.44 -9.25
C GLY A 352 9.71 -21.39 -8.34
N GLY A 353 10.99 -21.14 -8.55
CA GLY A 353 11.81 -20.16 -7.84
C GLY A 353 12.14 -18.87 -8.59
N GLU A 354 11.90 -18.80 -9.90
CA GLU A 354 12.35 -17.66 -10.73
C GLU A 354 11.77 -16.31 -10.27
N TYR A 355 10.54 -16.30 -9.76
CA TYR A 355 9.90 -15.07 -9.28
C TYR A 355 10.10 -14.78 -7.78
N ILE A 356 10.84 -15.62 -7.05
CA ILE A 356 11.08 -15.40 -5.62
C ILE A 356 12.11 -14.29 -5.45
N ASP A 357 13.16 -14.32 -6.23
CA ASP A 357 14.25 -13.34 -6.21
C ASP A 357 13.73 -11.96 -6.67
N ASP A 358 12.84 -11.93 -7.67
CA ASP A 358 12.16 -10.71 -8.13
C ASP A 358 11.24 -10.12 -7.04
N THR A 359 10.53 -10.98 -6.33
CA THR A 359 9.65 -10.56 -5.22
C THR A 359 10.46 -9.95 -4.07
N GLU A 360 11.60 -10.56 -3.73
CA GLU A 360 12.51 -10.06 -2.70
C GLU A 360 13.12 -8.72 -3.09
N SER A 361 13.62 -8.60 -4.31
CA SER A 361 14.19 -7.36 -4.84
C SER A 361 13.18 -6.23 -4.85
N THR A 362 11.96 -6.51 -5.32
CA THR A 362 10.86 -5.54 -5.35
C THR A 362 10.48 -5.08 -3.94
N ALA A 363 10.35 -6.00 -2.99
CA ALA A 363 10.03 -5.68 -1.61
C ALA A 363 11.10 -4.78 -0.98
N ASN A 364 12.38 -5.09 -1.20
CA ASN A 364 13.50 -4.30 -0.68
C ASN A 364 13.53 -2.89 -1.28
N ILE A 365 13.26 -2.73 -2.58
CA ILE A 365 13.22 -1.40 -3.22
C ILE A 365 12.04 -0.57 -2.71
N ILE A 366 10.86 -1.16 -2.52
CA ILE A 366 9.73 -0.47 -1.92
C ILE A 366 10.07 -0.04 -0.48
N CYS A 367 10.64 -0.93 0.34
CA CYS A 367 11.09 -0.60 1.68
C CYS A 367 12.12 0.54 1.68
N TYR A 368 13.09 0.50 0.75
CA TYR A 368 14.09 1.57 0.59
C TYR A 368 13.43 2.92 0.26
N ALA A 369 12.51 2.96 -0.69
CA ALA A 369 11.79 4.18 -1.07
C ALA A 369 10.97 4.75 0.09
N MET A 370 10.46 3.89 0.98
CA MET A 370 9.72 4.27 2.18
C MET A 370 10.61 4.53 3.40
N GLY A 371 11.93 4.45 3.23
CA GLY A 371 12.92 4.71 4.28
C GLY A 371 12.85 3.71 5.44
N VAL A 372 12.53 2.44 5.15
CA VAL A 372 12.43 1.38 6.16
C VAL A 372 13.35 0.23 5.77
N HIS A 373 14.10 -0.28 6.73
CA HIS A 373 14.84 -1.52 6.51
C HIS A 373 13.89 -2.71 6.62
N SER A 374 13.85 -3.57 5.62
CA SER A 374 12.89 -4.70 5.53
C SER A 374 12.88 -5.60 6.77
N ALA A 375 14.03 -5.84 7.38
CA ALA A 375 14.14 -6.65 8.60
C ALA A 375 13.49 -6.04 9.86
N LEU A 376 13.14 -4.75 9.85
CA LEU A 376 12.40 -4.11 10.95
C LEU A 376 10.90 -4.38 10.88
N ILE A 377 10.37 -4.69 9.70
CA ILE A 377 8.95 -4.99 9.50
C ILE A 377 8.65 -6.47 9.72
N GLY A 378 9.62 -7.32 9.41
CA GLY A 378 9.50 -8.78 9.49
C GLY A 378 10.37 -9.48 8.47
N ALA A 379 10.13 -10.77 8.24
CA ALA A 379 10.84 -11.51 7.21
C ALA A 379 10.49 -10.96 5.82
N THR A 380 11.51 -10.61 5.04
CA THR A 380 11.33 -10.23 3.64
C THR A 380 10.78 -11.43 2.86
N PRO A 381 9.73 -11.25 2.04
CA PRO A 381 9.30 -12.32 1.14
C PRO A 381 10.46 -12.71 0.21
N GLY A 382 10.98 -13.94 0.30
CA GLY A 382 12.10 -14.41 -0.50
C GLY A 382 12.81 -15.60 0.10
N LYS A 383 13.99 -15.96 -0.47
CA LYS A 383 14.83 -17.06 0.01
C LYS A 383 15.70 -16.68 1.20
N ASN A 384 16.12 -15.42 1.26
CA ASN A 384 17.02 -14.92 2.29
C ASN A 384 16.20 -14.23 3.39
N THR A 385 16.12 -14.86 4.54
CA THR A 385 15.74 -14.17 5.75
C THR A 385 16.92 -13.30 6.18
N ASN A 386 16.84 -11.99 5.94
CA ASN A 386 17.79 -11.03 6.49
C ASN A 386 17.66 -11.01 8.02
N SER A 387 18.31 -11.96 8.69
CA SER A 387 18.40 -11.94 10.14
C SER A 387 19.42 -10.89 10.56
N LEU A 388 18.93 -9.75 11.02
CA LEU A 388 19.76 -8.75 11.69
C LEU A 388 20.13 -9.25 13.08
N GLY A 389 21.39 -9.07 13.47
CA GLY A 389 21.78 -9.21 14.87
C GLY A 389 21.00 -8.19 15.74
N GLY A 390 20.70 -8.56 16.99
CA GLY A 390 19.86 -7.73 17.86
C GLY A 390 20.41 -6.31 18.10
N SER A 391 21.74 -6.09 18.08
CA SER A 391 22.35 -4.76 18.15
C SER A 391 22.07 -3.94 16.89
N ASN A 392 22.21 -4.52 15.69
CA ASN A 392 21.97 -3.82 14.43
C ASN A 392 20.50 -3.41 14.30
N ALA A 393 19.57 -4.30 14.69
CA ALA A 393 18.14 -4.00 14.67
C ALA A 393 17.79 -2.81 15.57
N ARG A 394 18.40 -2.71 16.75
CA ARG A 394 18.22 -1.56 17.66
C ARG A 394 18.78 -0.28 17.08
N GLU A 395 19.98 -0.31 16.56
CA GLU A 395 20.61 0.88 15.95
C GLU A 395 19.77 1.40 14.79
N LEU A 396 19.33 0.51 13.89
CA LEU A 396 18.44 0.89 12.77
C LEU A 396 17.11 1.48 13.26
N TYR A 397 16.53 0.91 14.32
CA TYR A 397 15.29 1.45 14.88
C TYR A 397 15.50 2.84 15.49
N LEU A 398 16.57 3.06 16.27
CA LEU A 398 16.89 4.36 16.86
C LEU A 398 17.20 5.40 15.77
N MET A 399 17.95 5.02 14.74
CA MET A 399 18.18 5.90 13.57
C MET A 399 16.87 6.27 12.90
N LYS A 400 15.99 5.29 12.67
CA LYS A 400 14.67 5.54 12.07
C LYS A 400 13.84 6.48 12.93
N GLN A 401 13.81 6.28 14.24
CA GLN A 401 13.08 7.13 15.17
C GLN A 401 13.60 8.58 15.12
N ALA A 402 14.92 8.78 15.10
CA ALA A 402 15.52 10.10 14.96
C ALA A 402 15.16 10.79 13.64
N LEU A 403 15.16 10.05 12.53
CA LEU A 403 14.78 10.56 11.21
C LEU A 403 13.29 10.91 11.09
N MET A 404 12.43 10.29 11.90
CA MET A 404 10.98 10.58 11.91
C MET A 404 10.60 11.77 12.81
N LYS A 405 11.55 12.33 13.57
CA LYS A 405 11.28 13.47 14.46
C LYS A 405 10.61 14.67 13.78
N PRO A 406 11.01 15.12 12.57
CA PRO A 406 10.33 16.22 11.88
C PRO A 406 8.84 15.94 11.63
N VAL A 407 8.47 14.71 11.32
CA VAL A 407 7.07 14.27 11.14
C VAL A 407 6.29 14.44 12.44
N VAL A 408 6.86 13.97 13.55
CA VAL A 408 6.28 14.09 14.90
C VAL A 408 6.09 15.56 15.28
N ASP A 409 7.12 16.39 15.10
CA ASP A 409 7.09 17.81 15.47
C ASP A 409 6.02 18.57 14.67
N ARG A 410 5.85 18.25 13.39
CA ARG A 410 4.77 18.84 12.55
C ARG A 410 3.37 18.44 13.04
N CYS A 411 3.16 17.19 13.46
CA CYS A 411 1.88 16.75 14.01
C CYS A 411 1.58 17.35 15.39
N LEU A 412 2.59 17.60 16.21
CA LEU A 412 2.42 18.24 17.53
C LEU A 412 2.23 19.76 17.45
N ARG A 413 2.52 20.39 16.31
CA ARG A 413 2.51 21.85 16.18
C ARG A 413 1.17 22.49 16.54
N SER A 414 0.04 21.88 16.15
CA SER A 414 -1.30 22.37 16.51
C SER A 414 -1.52 22.46 18.02
N LEU A 415 -1.03 21.47 18.76
CA LEU A 415 -1.14 21.43 20.23
C LEU A 415 -0.23 22.47 20.90
N GLN A 416 0.95 22.72 20.31
CA GLN A 416 1.86 23.79 20.80
C GLN A 416 1.22 25.17 20.64
N ILE A 417 0.53 25.42 19.51
CA ILE A 417 -0.23 26.67 19.29
C ILE A 417 -1.37 26.80 20.31
N ILE A 418 -2.09 25.72 20.59
CA ILE A 418 -3.15 25.72 21.61
C ILE A 418 -2.58 26.00 22.99
N LYS A 419 -1.46 25.37 23.34
CA LYS A 419 -0.77 25.63 24.61
C LYS A 419 -0.47 27.12 24.78
N GLU A 420 0.11 27.73 23.74
CA GLU A 420 0.47 29.15 23.76
C GLU A 420 -0.77 30.06 23.86
N TYR A 421 -1.78 29.78 23.04
CA TYR A 421 -3.01 30.58 22.99
C TYR A 421 -3.84 30.51 24.27
N ASN A 422 -4.07 29.29 24.80
CA ASN A 422 -4.81 29.03 26.03
C ASN A 422 -3.98 29.36 27.29
N LYS A 423 -2.76 29.89 27.12
CA LYS A 423 -1.86 30.29 28.23
C LYS A 423 -1.66 29.15 29.22
N TRP A 424 -1.32 27.98 28.74
CA TRP A 424 -0.92 26.88 29.58
C TRP A 424 0.39 27.21 30.31
N ASP A 425 0.65 26.50 31.40
CA ASP A 425 1.89 26.64 32.12
C ASP A 425 3.11 26.42 31.20
N LYS A 426 4.08 27.34 31.27
CA LYS A 426 5.28 27.30 30.42
C LYS A 426 6.12 26.07 30.65
N ASP A 427 6.13 25.56 31.88
CA ASP A 427 6.90 24.38 32.26
C ASP A 427 6.24 23.05 31.87
N ILE A 428 5.03 23.09 31.33
CA ILE A 428 4.35 21.92 30.77
C ILE A 428 4.74 21.76 29.30
N PHE A 429 5.18 20.57 28.91
CA PHE A 429 5.56 20.22 27.55
C PHE A 429 4.72 19.05 27.05
N ILE A 430 4.40 19.09 25.74
CA ILE A 430 3.75 18.00 25.02
C ILE A 430 4.86 17.24 24.31
N THR A 431 5.00 15.97 24.61
CA THR A 431 6.05 15.12 24.04
C THR A 431 5.52 13.75 23.71
N ILE A 432 6.19 13.09 22.77
CA ILE A 432 6.04 11.66 22.53
C ILE A 432 7.35 11.02 22.99
N PRO A 433 7.33 10.28 24.11
CA PRO A 433 8.53 9.62 24.60
C PRO A 433 9.01 8.55 23.64
N GLU A 434 10.31 8.46 23.47
CA GLU A 434 10.96 7.49 22.60
C GLU A 434 11.16 6.15 23.33
N TYR A 435 11.16 5.05 22.58
CA TYR A 435 11.58 3.76 23.12
C TYR A 435 13.09 3.75 23.30
N ILE A 436 13.52 3.35 24.50
CA ILE A 436 14.92 3.12 24.81
C ILE A 436 15.12 1.62 24.96
N PHE A 437 15.86 1.02 24.05
CA PHE A 437 16.23 -0.39 24.14
C PHE A 437 17.51 -0.54 24.95
N THR A 438 17.42 -1.26 26.08
CA THR A 438 18.59 -1.63 26.89
C THR A 438 19.04 -3.06 26.60
N THR A 439 20.35 -3.32 26.59
CA THR A 439 20.88 -4.68 26.50
C THR A 439 21.00 -5.32 27.88
N LEU A 440 20.88 -6.64 27.96
CA LEU A 440 21.20 -7.41 29.14
C LEU A 440 22.66 -7.16 29.62
N ASP A 441 23.58 -6.89 28.66
CA ASP A 441 24.99 -6.58 28.96
C ASP A 441 25.18 -5.24 29.72
N GLN A 442 24.27 -4.28 29.50
CA GLN A 442 24.23 -3.01 30.22
C GLN A 442 23.44 -3.10 31.53
N ASN A 443 22.56 -4.07 31.68
CA ASN A 443 21.72 -4.29 32.84
C ASN A 443 21.80 -5.73 33.33
N LYS A 444 22.93 -6.07 33.95
CA LYS A 444 23.20 -7.41 34.53
C LYS A 444 22.18 -7.88 35.58
N SER A 445 21.44 -6.95 36.19
CA SER A 445 20.45 -7.27 37.20
C SER A 445 19.02 -7.36 36.70
N GLY A 446 18.77 -7.16 35.40
CA GLY A 446 17.42 -7.15 34.81
C GLY A 446 16.51 -6.03 35.34
N LYS A 447 17.03 -5.08 36.09
CA LYS A 447 16.27 -3.90 36.53
C LYS A 447 16.26 -2.86 35.44
N GLU A 448 15.10 -2.26 35.22
CA GLU A 448 14.96 -1.12 34.32
C GLU A 448 15.86 0.02 34.79
N VAL A 449 16.84 0.37 33.95
CA VAL A 449 17.69 1.54 34.25
C VAL A 449 16.88 2.77 33.89
N SER A 450 16.40 3.46 34.90
CA SER A 450 15.72 4.74 34.66
C SER A 450 16.74 5.72 34.05
N THR A 451 16.29 6.49 33.05
CA THR A 451 17.08 7.52 32.37
C THR A 451 17.62 8.60 33.34
N ASN A 452 17.16 8.61 34.58
CA ASN A 452 17.60 9.53 35.62
C ASN A 452 18.94 9.13 36.29
N ASP A 453 19.44 7.90 36.07
CA ASP A 453 20.65 7.40 36.74
C ASP A 453 21.95 7.57 35.93
N LYS A 454 21.90 8.25 34.77
CA LYS A 454 23.10 8.60 33.99
C LYS A 454 23.26 10.11 33.90
N VAL A 455 23.95 10.66 34.89
CA VAL A 455 24.68 11.93 34.81
C VAL A 455 26.11 11.64 34.35
#